data_1ea177fc2026267563b20be43edaf27a
#
_entry.id   1ea177fc2026267563b20be43edaf27a
#
_cell.length_a   1.000
_cell.length_b   1.000
_cell.length_c   1.000
_cell.angle_alpha   90.00
_cell.angle_beta   90.00
_cell.angle_gamma   90.00
#
_symmetry.space_group_name_H-M   'P 1'
#
loop_
_entity.id
_entity.type
_entity.pdbx_description
1 polymer ?
#
loop_
_entity_poly.entity_id
_entity_poly.type
_entity_poly.pdbx_seq_one_letter_code
_entity_poly.pdbx_strand_id
1 'polypeptide(L)'
;MKTDVLRYYEDDHFDAFWDNQVTDYPLDRFPWYDMILAVVQEVNPKCDDLSELHNFFDRTEIVPLRKKVERYVRTKEFAEKLDEYFDYIIGDQMPEYLIQATPTLNFVLPDQQRQGGLLTFHTGHLTAYNPEINTIWTPVSPAWGSNSMQVCTWEDSKRITKEMVEENLSLSEIQRRCEEVSWPVEIKQGQAWLFGQGYWHGNINNTTGKSRIGLDVRAMPKGYEHGYRKPGSYSRFPGTTLDVPTVDPDRRWIVFNDPAAGDYMGTMPFYIPRQFIELYADKLGIKPVGWHNEYMYTDWNPHLEFFINETEVEGIALLSMHGLSSTINRRMELFEQCVNKGIHVLFCDENFLLDSREGLDYIKKCLEF
;
A
#
# COMPACT_ATOMS: atom_id res chain seq x y z
N MET A 1 -14.36 8.56 18.26
CA MET A 1 -13.56 7.35 17.95
C MET A 1 -14.32 6.04 18.12
N LYS A 2 -14.86 5.67 19.32
CA LYS A 2 -15.64 4.41 19.46
C LYS A 2 -16.95 4.40 18.63
N THR A 3 -17.62 5.52 18.51
CA THR A 3 -18.85 5.70 17.73
C THR A 3 -18.62 5.65 16.22
N ASP A 4 -17.45 6.08 15.75
CA ASP A 4 -17.15 6.14 14.31
C ASP A 4 -16.93 4.74 13.71
N VAL A 5 -16.40 3.81 14.52
CA VAL A 5 -16.19 2.42 14.08
C VAL A 5 -17.53 1.69 13.86
N LEU A 6 -18.53 1.93 14.72
CA LEU A 6 -19.85 1.31 14.60
C LEU A 6 -20.66 1.94 13.46
N ARG A 7 -20.50 3.23 13.23
CA ARG A 7 -21.17 3.96 12.16
C ARG A 7 -20.93 3.33 10.79
N TYR A 8 -19.72 2.80 10.57
CA TYR A 8 -19.38 2.07 9.34
C TYR A 8 -20.32 0.89 9.04
N TYR A 9 -20.80 0.20 10.09
CA TYR A 9 -21.70 -0.93 9.95
C TYR A 9 -23.20 -0.55 10.06
N GLU A 10 -23.50 0.71 10.34
CA GLU A 10 -24.87 1.22 10.42
C GLU A 10 -25.35 1.81 9.07
N ASP A 11 -24.44 2.31 8.26
CA ASP A 11 -24.73 2.82 6.93
C ASP A 11 -24.80 1.67 5.92
N ASP A 12 -26.01 1.31 5.47
CA ASP A 12 -26.26 0.32 4.41
C ASP A 12 -25.58 0.68 3.07
N HIS A 13 -25.00 1.89 2.95
CA HIS A 13 -24.21 2.34 1.80
C HIS A 13 -22.85 1.67 1.66
N PHE A 14 -22.35 1.05 2.72
CA PHE A 14 -21.10 0.29 2.71
C PHE A 14 -21.30 -1.20 2.42
N ASP A 15 -22.52 -1.62 2.07
CA ASP A 15 -22.78 -2.89 1.41
C ASP A 15 -22.10 -2.88 0.04
N ALA A 16 -20.83 -2.80 0.18
CA ALA A 16 -19.77 -3.09 -0.74
C ALA A 16 -20.16 -3.09 -2.21
N PHE A 17 -19.61 -2.20 -2.92
CA PHE A 17 -19.41 -2.28 -4.38
C PHE A 17 -18.96 -3.70 -4.83
N TRP A 18 -18.49 -4.52 -3.88
CA TRP A 18 -17.97 -5.87 -4.06
C TRP A 18 -18.42 -6.76 -2.89
N ASP A 19 -19.62 -7.22 -2.96
CA ASP A 19 -20.17 -8.11 -1.93
C ASP A 19 -19.59 -9.51 -2.06
N ASN A 20 -18.40 -9.73 -1.40
CA ASN A 20 -17.82 -11.06 -1.21
C ASN A 20 -17.84 -11.90 -2.51
N GLN A 21 -17.31 -11.35 -3.59
CA GLN A 21 -17.42 -11.92 -4.93
C GLN A 21 -16.16 -12.70 -5.31
N VAL A 22 -16.35 -13.94 -5.76
CA VAL A 22 -15.30 -14.69 -6.46
C VAL A 22 -15.44 -14.43 -7.96
N THR A 23 -14.34 -14.06 -8.59
CA THR A 23 -14.28 -13.75 -10.02
C THR A 23 -13.20 -14.59 -10.70
N ASP A 24 -13.49 -15.09 -11.91
CA ASP A 24 -12.53 -15.84 -12.72
C ASP A 24 -11.65 -14.92 -13.56
N TYR A 25 -10.39 -15.33 -13.78
CA TYR A 25 -9.50 -14.68 -14.73
C TYR A 25 -8.70 -15.71 -15.57
N PRO A 26 -8.34 -15.40 -16.83
CA PRO A 26 -7.61 -16.31 -17.71
C PRO A 26 -6.15 -16.44 -17.28
N LEU A 27 -5.71 -17.69 -17.04
CA LEU A 27 -4.35 -18.01 -16.59
C LEU A 27 -3.27 -17.74 -17.64
N ASP A 28 -3.61 -17.90 -18.91
CA ASP A 28 -2.70 -17.60 -20.04
C ASP A 28 -2.40 -16.09 -20.14
N ARG A 29 -3.35 -15.25 -19.76
CA ARG A 29 -3.18 -13.80 -19.72
C ARG A 29 -2.52 -13.31 -18.42
N PHE A 30 -2.85 -13.91 -17.28
CA PHE A 30 -2.38 -13.54 -15.95
C PHE A 30 -1.74 -14.73 -15.23
N PRO A 31 -0.53 -15.16 -15.66
CA PRO A 31 0.13 -16.36 -15.16
C PRO A 31 0.88 -16.10 -13.84
N TRP A 32 0.19 -15.61 -12.81
CA TRP A 32 0.81 -15.22 -11.54
C TRP A 32 1.61 -16.36 -10.91
N TYR A 33 1.12 -17.61 -11.03
CA TYR A 33 1.82 -18.77 -10.52
C TYR A 33 3.18 -18.96 -11.18
N ASP A 34 3.22 -18.93 -12.51
CA ASP A 34 4.45 -19.17 -13.28
C ASP A 34 5.46 -18.01 -13.08
N MET A 35 4.96 -16.78 -13.00
CA MET A 35 5.79 -15.60 -12.74
C MET A 35 6.46 -15.68 -11.36
N ILE A 36 5.73 -16.06 -10.32
CA ILE A 36 6.30 -16.20 -8.97
C ILE A 36 7.18 -17.45 -8.87
N LEU A 37 6.78 -18.56 -9.48
CA LEU A 37 7.59 -19.79 -9.52
C LEU A 37 8.96 -19.54 -10.16
N ALA A 38 9.02 -18.79 -11.26
CA ALA A 38 10.28 -18.42 -11.90
C ALA A 38 11.24 -17.72 -10.93
N VAL A 39 10.74 -16.77 -10.14
CA VAL A 39 11.54 -16.06 -9.12
C VAL A 39 12.01 -17.00 -8.01
N VAL A 40 11.17 -17.95 -7.61
CA VAL A 40 11.52 -18.98 -6.61
C VAL A 40 12.62 -19.90 -7.15
N GLN A 41 12.51 -20.31 -8.42
CA GLN A 41 13.48 -21.18 -9.09
C GLN A 41 14.85 -20.54 -9.32
N GLU A 42 14.92 -19.21 -9.38
CA GLU A 42 16.22 -18.53 -9.36
C GLU A 42 16.99 -18.73 -8.04
N VAL A 43 16.29 -19.02 -6.93
CA VAL A 43 16.89 -19.31 -5.62
C VAL A 43 17.10 -20.79 -5.45
N ASN A 44 16.10 -21.59 -5.76
CA ASN A 44 16.17 -23.06 -5.69
C ASN A 44 15.53 -23.70 -6.93
N PRO A 45 16.34 -24.07 -7.95
CA PRO A 45 15.81 -24.65 -9.20
C PRO A 45 15.06 -25.98 -9.05
N LYS A 46 15.15 -26.62 -7.88
CA LYS A 46 14.44 -27.86 -7.61
C LYS A 46 12.99 -27.65 -7.17
N CYS A 47 12.63 -26.43 -6.79
CA CYS A 47 11.26 -26.09 -6.42
C CYS A 47 10.43 -25.97 -7.70
N ASP A 48 9.61 -26.97 -7.99
CA ASP A 48 8.74 -27.04 -9.16
C ASP A 48 7.25 -26.84 -8.84
N ASP A 49 6.92 -26.73 -7.55
CA ASP A 49 5.56 -26.49 -7.08
C ASP A 49 5.56 -25.51 -5.88
N LEU A 50 4.90 -24.37 -6.03
CA LEU A 50 4.75 -23.39 -4.96
C LEU A 50 3.95 -23.89 -3.76
N SER A 51 3.10 -24.91 -3.96
CA SER A 51 2.37 -25.54 -2.86
C SER A 51 3.25 -26.42 -1.97
N GLU A 52 4.43 -26.80 -2.47
CA GLU A 52 5.44 -27.60 -1.76
C GLU A 52 6.62 -26.75 -1.24
N LEU A 53 6.51 -25.43 -1.26
CA LEU A 53 7.58 -24.50 -0.92
C LEU A 53 8.28 -24.84 0.40
N HIS A 54 7.52 -25.30 1.39
CA HIS A 54 8.01 -25.69 2.73
C HIS A 54 8.95 -26.91 2.72
N ASN A 55 8.99 -27.69 1.64
CA ASN A 55 9.90 -28.83 1.46
C ASN A 55 11.25 -28.41 0.87
N PHE A 56 11.33 -27.21 0.30
CA PHE A 56 12.52 -26.68 -0.39
C PHE A 56 13.21 -25.54 0.36
N PHE A 57 12.53 -24.93 1.31
CA PHE A 57 13.03 -23.77 2.07
C PHE A 57 12.72 -23.93 3.55
N ASP A 58 13.73 -23.81 4.37
CA ASP A 58 13.53 -23.72 5.81
C ASP A 58 13.05 -22.32 6.25
N ARG A 59 12.75 -22.19 7.56
CA ARG A 59 12.22 -20.92 8.10
C ARG A 59 13.17 -19.75 7.94
N THR A 60 14.47 -19.99 7.92
CA THR A 60 15.49 -18.93 7.80
C THR A 60 15.62 -18.48 6.35
N GLU A 61 15.31 -19.34 5.39
CA GLU A 61 15.38 -19.09 3.96
C GLU A 61 14.10 -18.44 3.41
N ILE A 62 12.94 -18.65 4.05
CA ILE A 62 11.67 -18.08 3.62
C ILE A 62 11.66 -16.54 3.66
N VAL A 63 12.29 -15.91 4.65
CA VAL A 63 12.31 -14.44 4.76
C VAL A 63 13.13 -13.79 3.63
N PRO A 64 14.35 -14.26 3.32
CA PRO A 64 15.09 -13.80 2.13
C PRO A 64 14.34 -14.05 0.82
N LEU A 65 13.71 -15.22 0.66
CA LEU A 65 12.91 -15.56 -0.51
C LEU A 65 11.74 -14.59 -0.68
N ARG A 66 10.98 -14.36 0.38
CA ARG A 66 9.87 -13.40 0.38
C ARG A 66 10.33 -12.01 -0.06
N LYS A 67 11.46 -11.51 0.49
CA LYS A 67 12.03 -10.22 0.07
C LYS A 67 12.45 -10.20 -1.40
N LYS A 68 12.85 -11.32 -1.98
CA LYS A 68 13.17 -11.41 -3.40
C LYS A 68 11.90 -11.31 -4.24
N VAL A 69 10.86 -12.04 -3.87
CA VAL A 69 9.55 -11.96 -4.55
C VAL A 69 8.94 -10.56 -4.38
N GLU A 70 9.02 -9.95 -3.20
CA GLU A 70 8.58 -8.56 -2.96
C GLU A 70 9.31 -7.54 -3.85
N ARG A 71 10.57 -7.76 -4.18
CA ARG A 71 11.31 -6.92 -5.15
C ARG A 71 10.83 -7.13 -6.57
N TYR A 72 10.53 -8.37 -6.95
CA TYR A 72 10.01 -8.69 -8.27
C TYR A 72 8.63 -8.06 -8.53
N VAL A 73 7.71 -8.13 -7.57
CA VAL A 73 6.37 -7.53 -7.73
C VAL A 73 6.38 -5.99 -7.75
N ARG A 74 7.54 -5.37 -7.53
CA ARG A 74 7.75 -3.94 -7.69
C ARG A 74 8.37 -3.56 -9.04
N THR A 75 8.71 -4.53 -9.88
CA THR A 75 9.25 -4.23 -11.21
C THR A 75 8.19 -3.64 -12.11
N LYS A 76 8.64 -2.86 -13.08
CA LYS A 76 7.77 -2.26 -14.10
C LYS A 76 6.96 -3.33 -14.84
N GLU A 77 7.60 -4.43 -15.24
CA GLU A 77 6.95 -5.56 -15.91
C GLU A 77 5.76 -6.11 -15.10
N PHE A 78 5.97 -6.34 -13.79
CA PHE A 78 4.90 -6.83 -12.92
C PHE A 78 3.79 -5.79 -12.75
N ALA A 79 4.15 -4.50 -12.60
CA ALA A 79 3.19 -3.42 -12.45
C ALA A 79 2.30 -3.25 -13.68
N GLU A 80 2.87 -3.31 -14.90
CA GLU A 80 2.12 -3.25 -16.16
C GLU A 80 1.14 -4.43 -16.28
N LYS A 81 1.58 -5.64 -15.92
CA LYS A 81 0.70 -6.81 -15.91
C LYS A 81 -0.39 -6.72 -14.85
N LEU A 82 -0.08 -6.12 -13.69
CA LEU A 82 -1.06 -5.87 -12.63
C LEU A 82 -2.12 -4.84 -13.08
N ASP A 83 -1.75 -3.81 -13.83
CA ASP A 83 -2.69 -2.84 -14.41
C ASP A 83 -3.66 -3.51 -15.37
N GLU A 84 -3.16 -4.34 -16.31
CA GLU A 84 -4.04 -5.14 -17.19
C GLU A 84 -5.00 -6.06 -16.41
N TYR A 85 -4.53 -6.61 -15.29
CA TYR A 85 -5.33 -7.47 -14.43
C TYR A 85 -6.44 -6.69 -13.74
N PHE A 86 -6.13 -5.49 -13.23
CA PHE A 86 -7.12 -4.63 -12.60
C PHE A 86 -8.17 -4.18 -13.60
N ASP A 87 -7.79 -3.76 -14.80
CA ASP A 87 -8.72 -3.42 -15.87
C ASP A 87 -9.64 -4.60 -16.23
N TYR A 88 -9.11 -5.82 -16.19
CA TYR A 88 -9.91 -7.03 -16.44
C TYR A 88 -10.88 -7.35 -15.32
N ILE A 89 -10.43 -7.28 -14.05
CA ILE A 89 -11.24 -7.65 -12.87
C ILE A 89 -12.28 -6.58 -12.53
N ILE A 90 -11.87 -5.31 -12.56
CA ILE A 90 -12.71 -4.17 -12.17
C ILE A 90 -13.56 -3.71 -13.34
N GLY A 91 -12.98 -3.65 -14.55
CA GLY A 91 -13.66 -3.22 -15.77
C GLY A 91 -14.37 -1.88 -15.60
N ASP A 92 -15.58 -1.81 -16.14
CA ASP A 92 -16.41 -0.59 -16.11
C ASP A 92 -17.03 -0.30 -14.74
N GLN A 93 -16.82 -1.17 -13.74
CA GLN A 93 -17.46 -1.03 -12.42
C GLN A 93 -16.82 0.12 -11.61
N MET A 94 -15.59 0.50 -11.91
CA MET A 94 -14.88 1.61 -11.25
C MET A 94 -14.09 2.41 -12.31
N PRO A 95 -14.71 3.42 -12.93
CA PRO A 95 -14.10 4.11 -14.09
C PRO A 95 -12.84 4.92 -13.76
N GLU A 96 -12.72 5.40 -12.52
CA GLU A 96 -11.53 6.11 -12.04
C GLU A 96 -11.10 5.53 -10.68
N TYR A 97 -9.92 4.95 -10.64
CA TYR A 97 -9.37 4.34 -9.42
C TYR A 97 -7.85 4.44 -9.36
N LEU A 98 -7.34 4.27 -8.15
CA LEU A 98 -5.93 4.03 -7.88
C LEU A 98 -5.72 2.58 -7.49
N ILE A 99 -4.53 2.08 -7.77
CA ILE A 99 -4.08 0.74 -7.38
C ILE A 99 -3.05 0.89 -6.25
N GLN A 100 -3.08 0.00 -5.26
CA GLN A 100 -2.00 -0.10 -4.30
C GLN A 100 -0.67 -0.30 -5.04
N ALA A 101 0.29 0.59 -4.80
CA ALA A 101 1.53 0.66 -5.58
C ALA A 101 2.39 -0.61 -5.45
N THR A 102 2.39 -1.21 -4.27
CA THR A 102 3.11 -2.46 -4.00
C THR A 102 2.15 -3.50 -3.47
N PRO A 103 1.91 -4.60 -4.20
CA PRO A 103 1.12 -5.71 -3.71
C PRO A 103 1.64 -6.27 -2.38
N THR A 104 0.74 -6.70 -1.52
CA THR A 104 1.08 -7.43 -0.31
C THR A 104 1.18 -8.92 -0.63
N LEU A 105 2.29 -9.54 -0.26
CA LEU A 105 2.50 -10.97 -0.43
C LEU A 105 2.41 -11.70 0.90
N ASN A 106 1.56 -12.70 0.94
CA ASN A 106 1.33 -13.54 2.11
C ASN A 106 1.76 -14.98 1.84
N PHE A 107 2.79 -15.43 2.57
CA PHE A 107 3.28 -16.82 2.53
C PHE A 107 2.72 -17.56 3.74
N VAL A 108 1.91 -18.55 3.53
CA VAL A 108 1.32 -19.42 4.56
C VAL A 108 1.88 -20.81 4.40
N LEU A 109 2.76 -21.22 5.33
CA LEU A 109 3.38 -22.54 5.32
C LEU A 109 2.62 -23.50 6.24
N PRO A 110 2.71 -24.83 6.03
CA PRO A 110 2.13 -25.81 6.93
C PRO A 110 2.73 -25.71 8.33
N ASP A 111 1.90 -26.02 9.34
CA ASP A 111 2.29 -26.12 10.75
C ASP A 111 3.05 -24.91 11.32
N GLN A 112 2.93 -23.78 10.63
CA GLN A 112 3.37 -22.50 11.19
C GLN A 112 2.45 -22.15 12.36
N GLN A 113 2.90 -22.45 13.57
CA GLN A 113 2.29 -21.82 14.74
C GLN A 113 2.28 -20.32 14.55
N ARG A 114 1.22 -19.63 15.00
CA ARG A 114 1.06 -18.17 14.99
C ARG A 114 2.27 -17.49 15.65
N GLN A 115 3.38 -17.41 14.97
CA GLN A 115 4.53 -16.65 15.39
C GLN A 115 4.56 -15.36 14.58
N GLY A 116 4.17 -14.29 15.23
CA GLY A 116 4.51 -12.89 14.94
C GLY A 116 4.59 -12.47 13.48
N GLY A 117 3.54 -12.66 12.67
CA GLY A 117 3.58 -12.27 11.26
C GLY A 117 2.50 -12.88 10.39
N LEU A 118 1.84 -13.94 10.81
CA LEU A 118 0.57 -14.32 10.20
C LEU A 118 -0.48 -13.34 10.71
N LEU A 119 -1.14 -12.70 9.78
CA LEU A 119 -2.20 -11.75 10.10
C LEU A 119 -3.26 -12.44 10.94
N THR A 120 -3.38 -12.03 12.18
CA THR A 120 -4.53 -12.33 13.03
C THR A 120 -5.79 -11.85 12.33
N PHE A 121 -6.95 -12.31 12.78
CA PHE A 121 -8.20 -11.73 12.29
C PHE A 121 -8.22 -10.23 12.52
N HIS A 122 -8.54 -9.51 11.47
CA HIS A 122 -8.62 -8.05 11.43
C HIS A 122 -9.62 -7.61 10.37
N THR A 123 -9.97 -6.35 10.39
CA THR A 123 -10.67 -5.70 9.28
C THR A 123 -9.78 -4.60 8.73
N GLY A 124 -9.86 -4.34 7.44
CA GLY A 124 -9.13 -3.23 6.82
C GLY A 124 -9.55 -1.89 7.42
N HIS A 125 -10.83 -1.73 7.72
CA HIS A 125 -11.38 -0.53 8.36
C HIS A 125 -10.72 -0.22 9.72
N LEU A 126 -10.51 -1.19 10.59
CA LEU A 126 -9.82 -1.02 11.87
C LEU A 126 -8.31 -0.77 11.72
N THR A 127 -7.74 -1.07 10.56
CA THR A 127 -6.33 -0.82 10.24
C THR A 127 -6.14 0.45 9.40
N ALA A 128 -7.08 1.40 9.50
CA ALA A 128 -7.07 2.72 8.86
C ALA A 128 -7.25 2.70 7.33
N TYR A 129 -7.98 1.71 6.78
CA TYR A 129 -8.49 1.80 5.42
C TYR A 129 -9.85 2.49 5.40
N ASN A 130 -10.03 3.36 4.41
CA ASN A 130 -11.34 3.90 4.13
C ASN A 130 -12.29 2.77 3.70
N PRO A 131 -13.56 2.81 4.13
CA PRO A 131 -14.61 1.85 3.75
C PRO A 131 -14.73 1.58 2.25
N GLU A 132 -14.54 2.59 1.43
CA GLU A 132 -14.69 2.52 -0.02
C GLU A 132 -13.56 1.77 -0.74
N ILE A 133 -12.46 1.50 -0.03
CA ILE A 133 -11.35 0.71 -0.57
C ILE A 133 -11.76 -0.75 -0.66
N ASN A 134 -11.49 -1.37 -1.81
CA ASN A 134 -11.75 -2.77 -2.04
C ASN A 134 -10.46 -3.57 -2.11
N THR A 135 -10.47 -4.77 -1.55
CA THR A 135 -9.37 -5.71 -1.62
C THR A 135 -9.63 -6.76 -2.69
N ILE A 136 -8.66 -6.95 -3.56
CA ILE A 136 -8.60 -8.06 -4.51
C ILE A 136 -7.54 -9.02 -3.99
N TRP A 137 -8.00 -10.15 -3.47
CA TRP A 137 -7.13 -11.21 -3.01
C TRP A 137 -7.03 -12.32 -4.05
N THR A 138 -5.83 -12.51 -4.59
CA THR A 138 -5.54 -13.47 -5.63
C THR A 138 -4.57 -14.52 -5.08
N PRO A 139 -5.02 -15.73 -4.76
CA PRO A 139 -4.10 -16.81 -4.41
C PRO A 139 -3.29 -17.19 -5.64
N VAL A 140 -1.98 -17.13 -5.51
CA VAL A 140 -1.02 -17.55 -6.55
C VAL A 140 -1.02 -19.08 -6.66
N SER A 141 -1.05 -19.78 -5.53
CA SER A 141 -1.28 -21.22 -5.44
C SER A 141 -2.68 -21.52 -4.91
N PRO A 142 -3.29 -22.67 -5.21
CA PRO A 142 -4.64 -22.99 -4.74
C PRO A 142 -4.82 -22.83 -3.24
N ALA A 143 -5.96 -22.28 -2.82
CA ALA A 143 -6.28 -22.00 -1.43
C ALA A 143 -7.57 -22.72 -1.01
N TRP A 144 -7.47 -23.54 0.04
CA TRP A 144 -8.59 -24.31 0.60
C TRP A 144 -8.36 -24.63 2.07
N GLY A 145 -9.44 -24.91 2.80
CA GLY A 145 -9.36 -25.30 4.20
C GLY A 145 -8.52 -24.34 5.04
N SER A 146 -7.62 -24.88 5.86
CA SER A 146 -6.80 -24.08 6.77
C SER A 146 -5.60 -23.37 6.11
N ASN A 147 -5.24 -23.65 4.86
CA ASN A 147 -4.23 -22.84 4.16
C ASN A 147 -4.83 -21.57 3.55
N SER A 148 -6.16 -21.52 3.41
CA SER A 148 -6.84 -20.37 2.87
C SER A 148 -7.04 -19.25 3.88
N MET A 149 -7.38 -18.06 3.38
CA MET A 149 -7.88 -16.97 4.20
C MET A 149 -9.23 -17.40 4.79
N GLN A 150 -9.40 -17.18 6.09
CA GLN A 150 -10.66 -17.37 6.80
C GLN A 150 -11.40 -16.05 6.81
N VAL A 151 -12.70 -16.07 6.61
CA VAL A 151 -13.56 -14.89 6.60
C VAL A 151 -14.82 -15.11 7.44
N CYS A 152 -15.26 -14.09 8.15
CA CYS A 152 -16.57 -14.06 8.80
C CYS A 152 -17.64 -13.53 7.84
N THR A 153 -18.92 -13.85 8.07
CA THR A 153 -20.02 -13.19 7.34
C THR A 153 -20.03 -11.70 7.62
N TRP A 154 -20.75 -10.93 6.81
CA TRP A 154 -20.99 -9.52 7.10
C TRP A 154 -21.68 -9.34 8.46
N GLU A 155 -22.69 -10.16 8.73
CA GLU A 155 -23.44 -10.15 9.99
C GLU A 155 -22.56 -10.47 11.19
N ASP A 156 -21.70 -11.49 11.09
CA ASP A 156 -20.76 -11.82 12.15
C ASP A 156 -19.69 -10.73 12.31
N SER A 157 -19.23 -10.14 11.22
CA SER A 157 -18.27 -9.04 11.26
C SER A 157 -18.84 -7.82 11.97
N LYS A 158 -20.08 -7.45 11.67
CA LYS A 158 -20.84 -6.40 12.35
C LYS A 158 -21.01 -6.71 13.84
N ARG A 159 -21.46 -7.92 14.17
CA ARG A 159 -21.66 -8.38 15.54
C ARG A 159 -20.36 -8.34 16.35
N ILE A 160 -19.28 -8.94 15.85
CA ILE A 160 -17.98 -9.00 16.54
C ILE A 160 -17.42 -7.60 16.74
N THR A 161 -17.53 -6.71 15.75
CA THR A 161 -17.09 -5.32 15.90
C THR A 161 -17.87 -4.59 16.99
N LYS A 162 -19.20 -4.78 17.04
CA LYS A 162 -20.04 -4.20 18.09
C LYS A 162 -19.63 -4.70 19.47
N GLU A 163 -19.52 -6.01 19.65
CA GLU A 163 -19.07 -6.65 20.87
C GLU A 163 -17.67 -6.16 21.30
N MET A 164 -16.73 -6.04 20.34
CA MET A 164 -15.39 -5.50 20.58
C MET A 164 -15.44 -4.11 21.20
N VAL A 165 -16.27 -3.23 20.67
CA VAL A 165 -16.38 -1.83 21.12
C VAL A 165 -17.12 -1.71 22.45
N GLU A 166 -18.22 -2.43 22.61
CA GLU A 166 -19.10 -2.35 23.81
C GLU A 166 -18.47 -3.06 25.01
N GLU A 167 -17.87 -4.22 24.80
CA GLU A 167 -17.30 -5.06 25.87
C GLU A 167 -15.79 -4.82 26.08
N ASN A 168 -15.13 -4.00 25.25
CA ASN A 168 -13.67 -3.80 25.27
C ASN A 168 -12.89 -5.12 25.16
N LEU A 169 -13.25 -5.95 24.19
CA LEU A 169 -12.65 -7.27 24.02
C LEU A 169 -11.13 -7.21 23.84
N SER A 170 -10.43 -8.17 24.41
CA SER A 170 -9.01 -8.39 24.15
C SER A 170 -8.82 -8.97 22.74
N LEU A 171 -7.62 -8.79 22.18
CA LEU A 171 -7.28 -9.36 20.87
C LEU A 171 -7.49 -10.88 20.84
N SER A 172 -7.13 -11.59 21.90
CA SER A 172 -7.33 -13.04 22.00
C SER A 172 -8.80 -13.45 21.96
N GLU A 173 -9.67 -12.65 22.59
CA GLU A 173 -11.10 -12.90 22.57
C GLU A 173 -11.70 -12.63 21.18
N ILE A 174 -11.29 -11.55 20.54
CA ILE A 174 -11.68 -11.25 19.15
C ILE A 174 -11.26 -12.40 18.23
N GLN A 175 -10.01 -12.88 18.34
CA GLN A 175 -9.51 -13.99 17.55
C GLN A 175 -10.37 -15.24 17.75
N ARG A 176 -10.66 -15.60 18.99
CA ARG A 176 -11.50 -16.77 19.31
C ARG A 176 -12.90 -16.65 18.70
N ARG A 177 -13.56 -15.49 18.84
CA ARG A 177 -14.90 -15.25 18.25
C ARG A 177 -14.90 -15.34 16.74
N CYS A 178 -13.87 -14.79 16.08
CA CYS A 178 -13.71 -14.91 14.63
C CYS A 178 -13.49 -16.37 14.21
N GLU A 179 -12.63 -17.10 14.89
CA GLU A 179 -12.35 -18.51 14.58
C GLU A 179 -13.58 -19.41 14.68
N GLU A 180 -14.48 -19.13 15.63
CA GLU A 180 -15.71 -19.91 15.84
C GLU A 180 -16.72 -19.80 14.70
N VAL A 181 -16.69 -18.68 13.96
CA VAL A 181 -17.71 -18.38 12.94
C VAL A 181 -17.14 -18.20 11.54
N SER A 182 -15.82 -18.18 11.40
CA SER A 182 -15.19 -18.02 10.10
C SER A 182 -15.17 -19.31 9.30
N TRP A 183 -15.10 -19.17 7.96
CA TRP A 183 -14.92 -20.28 7.04
C TRP A 183 -13.81 -19.95 6.02
N PRO A 184 -13.18 -20.96 5.41
CA PRO A 184 -12.17 -20.75 4.38
C PRO A 184 -12.78 -20.22 3.09
N VAL A 185 -12.14 -19.22 2.49
CA VAL A 185 -12.46 -18.78 1.13
C VAL A 185 -11.79 -19.76 0.16
N GLU A 186 -12.53 -20.69 -0.38
CA GLU A 186 -12.00 -21.70 -1.30
C GLU A 186 -11.85 -21.10 -2.69
N ILE A 187 -10.60 -20.87 -3.10
CA ILE A 187 -10.24 -20.22 -4.36
C ILE A 187 -9.32 -21.14 -5.16
N LYS A 188 -9.69 -21.39 -6.41
CA LYS A 188 -8.87 -22.10 -7.38
C LYS A 188 -7.89 -21.15 -8.05
N GLN A 189 -6.84 -21.72 -8.63
CA GLN A 189 -5.98 -20.98 -9.54
C GLN A 189 -6.83 -20.44 -10.71
N GLY A 190 -6.64 -19.18 -11.09
CA GLY A 190 -7.50 -18.49 -12.06
C GLY A 190 -8.72 -17.80 -11.46
N GLN A 191 -8.80 -17.73 -10.12
CA GLN A 191 -9.85 -17.03 -9.41
C GLN A 191 -9.28 -16.00 -8.45
N ALA A 192 -10.02 -14.92 -8.23
CA ALA A 192 -9.75 -13.90 -7.22
C ALA A 192 -10.98 -13.69 -6.33
N TRP A 193 -10.75 -13.30 -5.09
CA TRP A 193 -11.81 -12.91 -4.18
C TRP A 193 -11.76 -11.40 -3.95
N LEU A 194 -12.91 -10.75 -4.19
CA LEU A 194 -13.10 -9.33 -4.05
C LEU A 194 -13.95 -9.06 -2.81
N PHE A 195 -13.48 -8.20 -1.92
CA PHE A 195 -14.19 -7.91 -0.68
C PHE A 195 -13.90 -6.51 -0.12
N GLY A 196 -14.89 -5.98 0.60
CA GLY A 196 -14.80 -4.69 1.29
C GLY A 196 -13.99 -4.76 2.60
N GLN A 197 -13.66 -3.59 3.14
CA GLN A 197 -12.77 -3.45 4.30
C GLN A 197 -13.42 -3.84 5.64
N GLY A 198 -14.73 -4.06 5.69
CA GLY A 198 -15.47 -4.38 6.93
C GLY A 198 -15.45 -5.85 7.33
N TYR A 199 -15.11 -6.76 6.44
CA TYR A 199 -15.08 -8.19 6.74
C TYR A 199 -13.95 -8.55 7.70
N TRP A 200 -14.25 -9.21 8.81
CA TRP A 200 -13.24 -9.86 9.63
C TRP A 200 -12.64 -11.04 8.87
N HIS A 201 -11.36 -10.97 8.60
CA HIS A 201 -10.62 -11.99 7.89
C HIS A 201 -9.24 -12.18 8.48
N GLY A 202 -8.67 -13.36 8.27
CA GLY A 202 -7.36 -13.69 8.82
C GLY A 202 -6.88 -15.06 8.38
N ASN A 203 -5.83 -15.56 9.02
CA ASN A 203 -5.33 -16.89 8.80
C ASN A 203 -5.38 -17.68 10.12
N ILE A 204 -5.61 -18.97 9.99
CA ILE A 204 -5.51 -19.95 11.10
C ILE A 204 -4.26 -20.82 10.88
N ASN A 205 -3.98 -21.73 11.83
CA ASN A 205 -2.88 -22.67 11.65
C ASN A 205 -3.15 -23.56 10.44
N ASN A 206 -2.21 -23.59 9.51
CA ASN A 206 -2.33 -24.35 8.27
C ASN A 206 -2.00 -25.84 8.53
N THR A 207 -3.02 -26.68 8.52
CA THR A 207 -2.91 -28.14 8.71
C THR A 207 -3.10 -28.95 7.41
N THR A 208 -3.16 -28.27 6.25
CA THR A 208 -3.36 -28.95 4.96
C THR A 208 -2.12 -29.68 4.44
N GLY A 209 -0.95 -29.44 5.02
CA GLY A 209 0.32 -29.94 4.51
C GLY A 209 0.79 -29.27 3.21
N LYS A 210 0.13 -28.16 2.78
CA LYS A 210 0.48 -27.42 1.55
C LYS A 210 0.72 -25.95 1.85
N SER A 211 1.73 -25.37 1.24
CA SER A 211 2.00 -23.93 1.30
C SER A 211 1.03 -23.15 0.43
N ARG A 212 0.75 -21.89 0.80
CA ARG A 212 0.01 -20.95 -0.03
C ARG A 212 0.77 -19.62 -0.14
N ILE A 213 0.83 -19.10 -1.37
CA ILE A 213 1.23 -17.72 -1.64
C ILE A 213 -0.03 -16.98 -2.10
N GLY A 214 -0.31 -15.86 -1.48
CA GLY A 214 -1.41 -14.97 -1.86
C GLY A 214 -0.91 -13.58 -2.21
N LEU A 215 -1.49 -13.00 -3.24
CA LEU A 215 -1.31 -11.62 -3.67
C LEU A 215 -2.52 -10.82 -3.23
N ASP A 216 -2.31 -9.77 -2.47
CA ASP A 216 -3.33 -8.93 -1.89
C ASP A 216 -3.09 -7.49 -2.38
N VAL A 217 -4.03 -6.94 -3.12
CA VAL A 217 -3.92 -5.60 -3.72
C VAL A 217 -5.23 -4.85 -3.53
N ARG A 218 -5.13 -3.56 -3.33
CA ARG A 218 -6.30 -2.70 -3.09
C ARG A 218 -6.59 -1.81 -4.28
N ALA A 219 -7.87 -1.68 -4.58
CA ALA A 219 -8.43 -0.70 -5.49
C ALA A 219 -9.10 0.42 -4.69
N MET A 220 -8.82 1.64 -5.05
CA MET A 220 -9.26 2.85 -4.34
C MET A 220 -10.01 3.75 -5.31
N PRO A 221 -11.34 3.91 -5.16
CA PRO A 221 -12.12 4.74 -6.06
C PRO A 221 -11.75 6.22 -5.90
N LYS A 222 -12.02 7.01 -6.93
CA LYS A 222 -11.86 8.47 -6.89
C LYS A 222 -12.72 9.07 -5.78
N GLY A 223 -12.16 10.03 -5.07
CA GLY A 223 -12.86 10.78 -4.03
C GLY A 223 -12.87 10.12 -2.65
N TYR A 224 -12.21 8.95 -2.47
CA TYR A 224 -12.08 8.37 -1.15
C TYR A 224 -11.18 9.23 -0.22
N GLU A 225 -11.39 9.15 1.07
CA GLU A 225 -10.51 9.80 2.04
C GLU A 225 -9.18 9.06 2.14
N HIS A 226 -8.10 9.72 1.79
CA HIS A 226 -6.78 9.10 1.69
C HIS A 226 -6.13 8.72 3.03
N GLY A 227 -6.40 9.47 4.09
CA GLY A 227 -5.70 9.29 5.36
C GLY A 227 -4.17 9.30 5.15
N TYR A 228 -3.49 8.24 5.56
CA TYR A 228 -2.04 8.07 5.37
C TYR A 228 -1.65 7.49 4.00
N ARG A 229 -2.62 7.06 3.19
CA ARG A 229 -2.41 6.30 1.95
C ARG A 229 -2.62 7.16 0.74
N LYS A 230 -1.81 8.20 0.65
CA LYS A 230 -1.93 9.22 -0.39
C LYS A 230 -1.58 8.70 -1.78
N PRO A 231 -2.20 9.26 -2.84
CA PRO A 231 -1.78 9.04 -4.22
C PRO A 231 -0.30 9.40 -4.43
N GLY A 232 0.38 8.60 -5.26
CA GLY A 232 1.80 8.80 -5.55
C GLY A 232 2.76 8.06 -4.60
N SER A 233 2.31 7.67 -3.40
CA SER A 233 3.12 6.90 -2.44
C SER A 233 2.56 5.50 -2.22
N TYR A 234 1.50 5.40 -1.43
CA TYR A 234 0.86 4.12 -1.17
C TYR A 234 0.08 3.57 -2.37
N SER A 235 -0.51 4.46 -3.15
CA SER A 235 -1.30 4.14 -4.33
C SER A 235 -0.79 4.88 -5.56
N ARG A 236 -1.03 4.31 -6.73
CA ARG A 236 -0.64 4.84 -8.02
C ARG A 236 -1.77 4.77 -9.04
N PHE A 237 -1.72 5.61 -10.03
CA PHE A 237 -2.61 5.51 -11.18
C PHE A 237 -2.23 4.29 -12.04
N PRO A 238 -3.20 3.61 -12.69
CA PRO A 238 -2.89 2.65 -13.74
C PRO A 238 -1.97 3.25 -14.81
N GLY A 239 -1.01 2.46 -15.29
CA GLY A 239 -0.01 2.92 -16.27
C GLY A 239 1.16 3.72 -15.69
N THR A 240 1.22 3.92 -14.36
CA THR A 240 2.38 4.55 -13.70
C THR A 240 3.17 3.55 -12.88
N THR A 241 4.48 3.78 -12.73
CA THR A 241 5.37 3.00 -11.85
C THR A 241 5.99 3.92 -10.81
N LEU A 242 6.31 3.38 -9.63
CA LEU A 242 7.05 4.09 -8.59
C LEU A 242 8.50 3.60 -8.60
N ASP A 243 9.19 3.88 -9.68
CA ASP A 243 10.62 3.55 -9.80
C ASP A 243 11.46 4.50 -8.94
N VAL A 244 12.60 4.00 -8.42
CA VAL A 244 13.57 4.87 -7.72
C VAL A 244 14.08 5.90 -8.72
N PRO A 245 13.90 7.20 -8.48
CA PRO A 245 14.28 8.22 -9.43
C PRO A 245 15.81 8.28 -9.59
N THR A 246 16.25 8.57 -10.80
CA THR A 246 17.66 8.93 -11.03
C THR A 246 17.84 10.40 -10.69
N VAL A 247 18.67 10.68 -9.69
CA VAL A 247 18.99 12.04 -9.25
C VAL A 247 20.44 12.36 -9.58
N ASP A 248 20.72 13.64 -9.80
CA ASP A 248 22.08 14.16 -9.80
C ASP A 248 22.48 14.53 -8.35
N PRO A 249 23.34 13.74 -7.68
CA PRO A 249 23.67 13.93 -6.29
C PRO A 249 24.58 15.14 -6.06
N ASP A 250 25.25 15.65 -7.10
CA ASP A 250 26.21 16.76 -7.03
C ASP A 250 25.53 18.13 -7.06
N ARG A 251 24.22 18.19 -7.33
CA ARG A 251 23.43 19.44 -7.21
C ARG A 251 23.45 19.96 -5.77
N ARG A 252 23.26 21.25 -5.61
CA ARG A 252 23.10 21.88 -4.28
C ARG A 252 21.72 21.59 -3.72
N TRP A 253 21.60 20.45 -3.05
CA TRP A 253 20.38 19.99 -2.41
C TRP A 253 20.21 20.59 -1.03
N ILE A 254 18.96 20.97 -0.71
CA ILE A 254 18.52 21.18 0.68
C ILE A 254 17.50 20.13 1.06
N VAL A 255 17.40 19.82 2.34
CA VAL A 255 16.26 19.10 2.90
C VAL A 255 15.31 20.12 3.50
N PHE A 256 14.06 19.98 3.17
CA PHE A 256 13.01 20.87 3.63
C PHE A 256 11.87 20.08 4.27
N ASN A 257 11.41 20.51 5.43
CA ASN A 257 10.33 19.91 6.17
C ASN A 257 9.28 20.95 6.55
N ASP A 258 8.01 20.63 6.40
CA ASP A 258 6.91 21.48 6.84
C ASP A 258 6.26 20.88 8.09
N PRO A 259 6.56 21.40 9.30
CA PRO A 259 6.00 20.88 10.55
C PRO A 259 4.49 21.18 10.72
N ALA A 260 3.95 22.10 9.92
CA ALA A 260 2.55 22.50 9.95
C ALA A 260 1.66 21.63 9.03
N ALA A 261 2.23 20.70 8.25
CA ALA A 261 1.51 19.78 7.39
C ALA A 261 0.78 18.65 8.20
N GLY A 262 -0.09 19.08 9.13
CA GLY A 262 -0.69 18.22 10.15
C GLY A 262 -1.52 17.06 9.64
N ASP A 263 -2.21 17.24 8.52
CA ASP A 263 -3.08 16.20 7.94
C ASP A 263 -2.29 15.02 7.35
N TYR A 264 -1.07 15.25 6.89
CA TYR A 264 -0.20 14.20 6.37
C TYR A 264 0.63 13.54 7.47
N MET A 265 1.07 14.33 8.44
CA MET A 265 2.03 13.91 9.47
C MET A 265 1.34 13.43 10.76
N GLY A 266 0.07 13.74 10.95
CA GLY A 266 -0.67 13.38 12.16
C GLY A 266 0.04 13.85 13.43
N THR A 267 0.17 12.95 14.40
CA THR A 267 0.89 13.19 15.67
C THR A 267 2.38 12.79 15.59
N MET A 268 2.93 12.62 14.40
CA MET A 268 4.32 12.20 14.24
C MET A 268 5.27 13.30 14.71
N PRO A 269 6.22 13.01 15.61
CA PRO A 269 7.22 14.00 16.02
C PRO A 269 8.00 14.53 14.81
N PHE A 270 8.19 15.84 14.73
CA PHE A 270 8.76 16.55 13.59
C PHE A 270 10.15 16.05 13.13
N TYR A 271 10.91 15.42 14.02
CA TYR A 271 12.24 14.88 13.68
C TYR A 271 12.19 13.57 12.88
N ILE A 272 11.07 12.83 12.94
CA ILE A 272 10.94 11.55 12.21
C ILE A 272 10.91 11.77 10.69
N PRO A 273 10.12 12.70 10.14
CA PRO A 273 10.17 13.04 8.74
C PRO A 273 11.56 13.45 8.27
N ARG A 274 12.23 14.28 9.06
CA ARG A 274 13.58 14.70 8.76
C ARG A 274 14.54 13.51 8.64
N GLN A 275 14.54 12.59 9.62
CA GLN A 275 15.36 11.39 9.57
C GLN A 275 15.06 10.51 8.36
N PHE A 276 13.78 10.40 7.99
CA PHE A 276 13.39 9.64 6.80
C PHE A 276 13.97 10.27 5.52
N ILE A 277 13.82 11.59 5.35
CA ILE A 277 14.37 12.32 4.21
C ILE A 277 15.90 12.17 4.17
N GLU A 278 16.58 12.29 5.32
CA GLU A 278 18.04 12.10 5.44
C GLU A 278 18.48 10.74 4.95
N LEU A 279 17.89 9.67 5.48
CA LEU A 279 18.20 8.30 5.10
C LEU A 279 17.92 8.03 3.62
N TYR A 280 16.84 8.61 3.09
CA TYR A 280 16.50 8.46 1.69
C TYR A 280 17.48 9.21 0.77
N ALA A 281 17.83 10.45 1.11
CA ALA A 281 18.82 11.26 0.40
C ALA A 281 20.20 10.58 0.40
N ASP A 282 20.63 10.05 1.54
CA ASP A 282 21.91 9.31 1.66
C ASP A 282 21.92 8.07 0.76
N LYS A 283 20.82 7.31 0.71
CA LYS A 283 20.66 6.16 -0.19
C LYS A 283 20.85 6.52 -1.67
N LEU A 284 20.49 7.74 -2.06
CA LEU A 284 20.64 8.26 -3.41
C LEU A 284 21.98 8.99 -3.63
N GLY A 285 22.86 9.02 -2.62
CA GLY A 285 24.14 9.70 -2.67
C GLY A 285 24.09 11.21 -2.51
N ILE A 286 22.90 11.77 -2.23
CA ILE A 286 22.70 13.21 -2.03
C ILE A 286 23.34 13.64 -0.72
N LYS A 287 24.15 14.70 -0.77
CA LYS A 287 24.72 15.36 0.41
C LYS A 287 24.11 16.76 0.55
N PRO A 288 23.07 16.92 1.35
CA PRO A 288 22.40 18.20 1.49
C PRO A 288 23.35 19.27 2.05
N VAL A 289 23.30 20.47 1.46
CA VAL A 289 24.06 21.63 1.95
C VAL A 289 23.36 22.35 3.10
N GLY A 290 22.08 22.02 3.37
CA GLY A 290 21.32 22.62 4.45
C GLY A 290 20.05 21.84 4.80
N TRP A 291 19.58 22.09 6.01
CA TRP A 291 18.37 21.52 6.61
C TRP A 291 17.48 22.67 7.05
N HIS A 292 16.28 22.72 6.52
CA HIS A 292 15.38 23.84 6.75
C HIS A 292 13.97 23.35 7.10
N ASN A 293 13.26 24.15 7.88
CA ASN A 293 11.86 23.90 8.19
C ASN A 293 11.03 25.09 7.76
N GLU A 294 9.77 24.84 7.44
CA GLU A 294 8.78 25.91 7.31
C GLU A 294 8.43 26.47 8.69
N TYR A 295 7.89 27.67 8.71
CA TYR A 295 7.35 28.26 9.92
C TYR A 295 6.09 27.51 10.37
N MET A 296 6.02 27.19 11.64
CA MET A 296 4.78 26.67 12.22
C MET A 296 3.65 27.71 12.07
N TYR A 297 2.45 27.19 11.81
CA TYR A 297 1.22 28.01 11.67
C TYR A 297 1.16 28.91 10.41
N THR A 298 1.95 28.60 9.39
CA THR A 298 1.81 29.20 8.05
C THR A 298 1.16 28.22 7.09
N ASP A 299 0.34 28.73 6.18
CA ASP A 299 -0.36 27.97 5.14
C ASP A 299 -0.02 28.43 3.71
N TRP A 300 1.08 29.17 3.55
CA TRP A 300 1.55 29.70 2.26
C TRP A 300 3.02 29.41 1.97
N ASN A 301 3.74 28.70 2.86
CA ASN A 301 5.12 28.25 2.73
C ASN A 301 6.14 29.37 2.36
N PRO A 302 6.27 30.44 3.16
CA PRO A 302 7.16 31.56 2.85
C PRO A 302 8.65 31.19 2.85
N HIS A 303 9.07 30.26 3.69
CA HIS A 303 10.46 29.80 3.73
C HIS A 303 10.81 28.98 2.47
N LEU A 304 9.92 28.08 2.05
CA LEU A 304 10.12 27.34 0.82
C LEU A 304 10.21 28.29 -0.38
N GLU A 305 9.31 29.27 -0.45
CA GLU A 305 9.32 30.30 -1.49
C GLU A 305 10.62 31.10 -1.51
N PHE A 306 11.16 31.47 -0.34
CA PHE A 306 12.45 32.13 -0.22
C PHE A 306 13.58 31.29 -0.82
N PHE A 307 13.66 29.99 -0.51
CA PHE A 307 14.67 29.12 -1.09
C PHE A 307 14.55 29.00 -2.61
N ILE A 308 13.35 28.91 -3.12
CA ILE A 308 13.09 28.86 -4.57
C ILE A 308 13.51 30.17 -5.26
N ASN A 309 13.28 31.31 -4.65
CA ASN A 309 13.40 32.61 -5.32
C ASN A 309 14.69 33.35 -5.06
N GLU A 310 15.24 33.22 -3.85
CA GLU A 310 16.31 34.11 -3.36
C GLU A 310 17.64 33.39 -3.10
N THR A 311 17.71 32.08 -3.38
CA THR A 311 18.92 31.30 -3.17
C THR A 311 19.39 30.60 -4.44
N GLU A 312 20.60 30.04 -4.39
CA GLU A 312 21.15 29.26 -5.50
C GLU A 312 20.93 27.75 -5.30
N VAL A 313 19.84 27.35 -4.64
CA VAL A 313 19.50 25.93 -4.48
C VAL A 313 19.13 25.32 -5.82
N GLU A 314 19.59 24.09 -6.06
CA GLU A 314 19.36 23.37 -7.31
C GLU A 314 18.50 22.11 -7.11
N GLY A 315 18.32 21.70 -5.83
CA GLY A 315 17.49 20.57 -5.46
C GLY A 315 16.88 20.75 -4.07
N ILE A 316 15.64 20.31 -3.92
CA ILE A 316 14.89 20.34 -2.66
C ILE A 316 14.35 18.93 -2.40
N ALA A 317 14.73 18.32 -1.27
CA ALA A 317 14.18 17.06 -0.83
C ALA A 317 13.08 17.32 0.21
N LEU A 318 11.88 16.86 -0.09
CA LEU A 318 10.68 16.90 0.75
C LEU A 318 10.28 15.49 1.17
N LEU A 319 9.55 15.36 2.27
CA LEU A 319 8.98 14.07 2.65
C LEU A 319 7.99 13.59 1.59
N SER A 320 7.04 14.45 1.21
CA SER A 320 5.93 14.09 0.32
C SER A 320 5.39 15.31 -0.40
N MET A 321 4.80 15.12 -1.59
CA MET A 321 4.06 16.17 -2.30
C MET A 321 2.80 16.62 -1.53
N HIS A 322 2.30 15.78 -0.65
CA HIS A 322 1.20 16.11 0.27
C HIS A 322 1.69 16.79 1.55
N GLY A 323 2.99 16.80 1.81
CA GLY A 323 3.61 17.23 3.07
C GLY A 323 3.89 18.73 3.17
N LEU A 324 3.06 19.58 2.55
CA LEU A 324 3.07 21.02 2.73
C LEU A 324 1.74 21.50 3.30
N SER A 325 1.77 22.48 4.20
CA SER A 325 0.59 23.03 4.89
C SER A 325 -0.30 23.90 4.00
N SER A 326 0.21 24.35 2.86
CA SER A 326 -0.51 25.23 1.95
C SER A 326 -1.61 24.52 1.15
N THR A 327 -2.50 25.31 0.55
CA THR A 327 -3.53 24.81 -0.37
C THR A 327 -2.92 24.11 -1.59
N ILE A 328 -3.68 23.25 -2.25
CA ILE A 328 -3.24 22.56 -3.48
C ILE A 328 -2.77 23.55 -4.54
N ASN A 329 -3.52 24.63 -4.76
CA ASN A 329 -3.14 25.68 -5.73
C ASN A 329 -1.78 26.29 -5.39
N ARG A 330 -1.56 26.60 -4.11
CA ARG A 330 -0.29 27.19 -3.67
C ARG A 330 0.88 26.22 -3.81
N ARG A 331 0.68 24.95 -3.49
CA ARG A 331 1.70 23.91 -3.72
C ARG A 331 2.07 23.84 -5.20
N MET A 332 1.07 23.81 -6.08
CA MET A 332 1.29 23.77 -7.53
C MET A 332 2.04 25.00 -8.04
N GLU A 333 1.74 26.21 -7.53
CA GLU A 333 2.49 27.42 -7.86
C GLU A 333 3.98 27.30 -7.47
N LEU A 334 4.28 26.82 -6.26
CA LEU A 334 5.65 26.65 -5.79
C LEU A 334 6.40 25.58 -6.60
N PHE A 335 5.76 24.45 -6.89
CA PHE A 335 6.36 23.40 -7.72
C PHE A 335 6.57 23.85 -9.17
N GLU A 336 5.65 24.63 -9.73
CA GLU A 336 5.83 25.24 -11.04
C GLU A 336 7.01 26.22 -11.06
N GLN A 337 7.19 27.01 -10.01
CA GLN A 337 8.37 27.89 -9.88
C GLN A 337 9.66 27.07 -9.86
N CYS A 338 9.69 25.93 -9.14
CA CYS A 338 10.85 25.05 -9.14
C CYS A 338 11.19 24.56 -10.56
N VAL A 339 10.20 24.02 -11.29
CA VAL A 339 10.40 23.55 -12.66
C VAL A 339 10.88 24.67 -13.59
N ASN A 340 10.28 25.85 -13.51
CA ASN A 340 10.67 27.01 -14.35
C ASN A 340 12.10 27.48 -14.10
N LYS A 341 12.63 27.26 -12.89
CA LYS A 341 14.00 27.63 -12.49
C LYS A 341 15.00 26.46 -12.62
N GLY A 342 14.55 25.28 -13.05
CA GLY A 342 15.39 24.09 -13.13
C GLY A 342 15.78 23.51 -11.76
N ILE A 343 15.03 23.83 -10.70
CA ILE A 343 15.19 23.27 -9.37
C ILE A 343 14.46 21.91 -9.33
N HIS A 344 15.19 20.87 -9.02
CA HIS A 344 14.63 19.53 -8.86
C HIS A 344 13.95 19.38 -7.50
N VAL A 345 12.78 18.76 -7.43
CA VAL A 345 12.11 18.47 -6.16
C VAL A 345 11.96 16.95 -6.00
N LEU A 346 12.61 16.41 -4.98
CA LEU A 346 12.55 14.98 -4.64
C LEU A 346 11.51 14.78 -3.55
N PHE A 347 10.48 14.00 -3.85
CA PHE A 347 9.47 13.55 -2.89
C PHE A 347 9.84 12.14 -2.42
N CYS A 348 10.33 12.05 -1.20
CA CYS A 348 10.94 10.82 -0.67
C CYS A 348 9.94 9.69 -0.45
N ASP A 349 8.72 10.00 -0.01
CA ASP A 349 7.66 9.01 0.25
C ASP A 349 7.07 8.46 -1.05
N GLU A 350 6.91 9.33 -2.05
CA GLU A 350 6.43 8.95 -3.37
C GLU A 350 7.51 8.33 -4.25
N ASN A 351 8.76 8.37 -3.82
CA ASN A 351 9.88 7.91 -4.65
C ASN A 351 9.92 8.62 -6.02
N PHE A 352 9.59 9.91 -6.04
CA PHE A 352 9.33 10.69 -7.24
C PHE A 352 10.20 11.93 -7.31
N LEU A 353 10.76 12.19 -8.51
CA LEU A 353 11.53 13.39 -8.82
C LEU A 353 10.72 14.30 -9.76
N LEU A 354 10.44 15.51 -9.32
CA LEU A 354 9.89 16.56 -10.15
C LEU A 354 11.05 17.34 -10.79
N ASP A 355 11.19 17.25 -12.10
CA ASP A 355 12.19 17.92 -12.92
C ASP A 355 11.64 18.45 -14.26
N SER A 356 10.34 18.25 -14.50
CA SER A 356 9.70 18.50 -15.79
C SER A 356 8.24 18.95 -15.65
N ARG A 357 7.69 19.48 -16.74
CA ARG A 357 6.26 19.83 -16.85
C ARG A 357 5.35 18.59 -16.74
N GLU A 358 5.75 17.48 -17.33
CA GLU A 358 5.01 16.21 -17.21
C GLU A 358 4.93 15.75 -15.76
N GLY A 359 6.01 15.94 -15.00
CA GLY A 359 6.02 15.69 -13.57
C GLY A 359 5.03 16.57 -12.80
N LEU A 360 4.86 17.84 -13.18
CA LEU A 360 3.84 18.73 -12.60
C LEU A 360 2.42 18.23 -12.85
N ASP A 361 2.13 17.76 -14.06
CA ASP A 361 0.81 17.22 -14.41
C ASP A 361 0.50 15.95 -13.58
N TYR A 362 1.51 15.11 -13.37
CA TYR A 362 1.38 13.94 -12.49
C TYR A 362 1.09 14.34 -11.03
N ILE A 363 1.84 15.32 -10.47
CA ILE A 363 1.61 15.81 -9.11
C ILE A 363 0.21 16.40 -8.97
N LYS A 364 -0.21 17.22 -9.92
CA LYS A 364 -1.56 17.80 -9.93
C LYS A 364 -2.62 16.71 -9.87
N LYS A 365 -2.48 15.69 -10.70
CA LYS A 365 -3.39 14.53 -10.69
C LYS A 365 -3.40 13.81 -9.34
N CYS A 366 -2.25 13.66 -8.66
CA CYS A 366 -2.17 13.07 -7.32
C CYS A 366 -2.85 13.91 -6.24
N LEU A 367 -2.72 15.24 -6.33
CA LEU A 367 -3.26 16.16 -5.33
C LEU A 367 -4.78 16.39 -5.47
N GLU A 368 -5.33 16.23 -6.67
CA GLU A 368 -6.74 16.47 -7.01
C GLU A 368 -7.58 15.18 -7.02
N PHE A 369 -6.95 13.99 -6.97
CA PHE A 369 -7.65 12.71 -6.96
C PHE A 369 -8.37 12.45 -5.64
#